data_74fdc0c2dc6e1264b11fe52a58c40b55
#
_entry.id   74fdc0c2dc6e1264b11fe52a58c40b55
#
_cell.length_a   1.000
_cell.length_b   1.000
_cell.length_c   1.000
_cell.angle_alpha   90.00
_cell.angle_beta   90.00
_cell.angle_gamma   90.00
#
_symmetry.space_group_name_H-M   'P 1'
#
loop_
_entity.id
_entity.type
_entity.pdbx_description
1 polymer ?
#
loop_
_entity_poly.entity_id
_entity_poly.type
_entity_poly.pdbx_seq_one_letter_code
_entity_poly.pdbx_strand_id
1 'polypeptide(L)'
;MSVYVRRLRSEDLPSVLRISKWLHENSRYQVFTYNEEKVEHLLSLSLNPDSPVFVVVALQKGSDEIMGYFHGYVDFHYFSDMKYAGDWAVCVLPLHRKYAPKILRLMVQAFEKWADKNGAKEVSIGASTEAYGTGYKKFLQRMGYRDVGFLAVKGR
;
A
#
# COMPACT_ATOMS: atom_id res chain seq x y z
N MET A 1 9.16 -12.92 -16.59
CA MET A 1 7.97 -12.03 -16.59
C MET A 1 8.40 -10.60 -16.27
N SER A 2 7.95 -9.64 -17.07
CA SER A 2 8.20 -8.22 -16.83
C SER A 2 7.03 -7.59 -16.08
N VAL A 3 7.34 -6.91 -14.98
CA VAL A 3 6.37 -6.24 -14.11
C VAL A 3 6.61 -4.74 -14.16
N TYR A 4 5.56 -3.97 -14.15
CA TYR A 4 5.63 -2.51 -14.04
C TYR A 4 4.54 -1.99 -13.10
N VAL A 5 4.72 -0.77 -12.62
CA VAL A 5 3.74 -0.09 -11.77
C VAL A 5 3.29 1.22 -12.43
N ARG A 6 2.06 1.59 -12.18
CA ARG A 6 1.51 2.88 -12.60
C ARG A 6 0.46 3.37 -11.60
N ARG A 7 0.12 4.65 -11.69
CA ARG A 7 -0.96 5.20 -10.86
C ARG A 7 -2.29 4.53 -11.18
N LEU A 8 -3.13 4.45 -10.14
CA LEU A 8 -4.50 3.97 -10.27
C LEU A 8 -5.27 4.78 -11.31
N ARG A 9 -6.09 4.10 -12.10
CA ARG A 9 -7.09 4.69 -13.01
C ARG A 9 -8.47 4.28 -12.55
N SER A 10 -9.50 5.03 -12.96
CA SER A 10 -10.88 4.73 -12.54
C SER A 10 -11.34 3.32 -12.95
N GLU A 11 -10.91 2.85 -14.12
CA GLU A 11 -11.21 1.50 -14.60
C GLU A 11 -10.56 0.37 -13.78
N ASP A 12 -9.57 0.68 -12.96
CA ASP A 12 -8.89 -0.29 -12.09
C ASP A 12 -9.68 -0.58 -10.80
N LEU A 13 -10.58 0.30 -10.40
CA LEU A 13 -11.28 0.22 -9.11
C LEU A 13 -11.91 -1.14 -8.84
N PRO A 14 -12.65 -1.77 -9.76
CA PRO A 14 -13.23 -3.08 -9.48
C PRO A 14 -12.19 -4.15 -9.14
N SER A 15 -11.06 -4.17 -9.84
CA SER A 15 -9.97 -5.12 -9.60
C SER A 15 -9.26 -4.87 -8.28
N VAL A 16 -8.98 -3.60 -7.95
CA VAL A 16 -8.32 -3.24 -6.69
C VAL A 16 -9.24 -3.51 -5.50
N LEU A 17 -10.54 -3.28 -5.64
CA LEU A 17 -11.51 -3.61 -4.60
C LEU A 17 -11.55 -5.12 -4.30
N ARG A 18 -11.45 -5.96 -5.31
CA ARG A 18 -11.35 -7.41 -5.10
C ARG A 18 -10.09 -7.79 -4.31
N ILE A 19 -8.96 -7.17 -4.63
CA ILE A 19 -7.69 -7.40 -3.91
C ILE A 19 -7.80 -6.89 -2.47
N SER A 20 -8.37 -5.71 -2.28
CA SER A 20 -8.61 -5.13 -0.95
C SER A 20 -9.49 -6.03 -0.09
N LYS A 21 -10.55 -6.58 -0.67
CA LYS A 21 -11.45 -7.51 0.03
C LYS A 21 -10.71 -8.78 0.43
N TRP A 22 -9.88 -9.32 -0.47
CA TRP A 22 -9.03 -10.47 -0.14
C TRP A 22 -8.10 -10.15 1.04
N LEU A 23 -7.44 -8.99 1.03
CA LEU A 23 -6.54 -8.57 2.12
C LEU A 23 -7.30 -8.46 3.44
N HIS A 24 -8.49 -7.86 3.43
CA HIS A 24 -9.35 -7.76 4.61
C HIS A 24 -9.70 -9.15 5.17
N GLU A 25 -10.15 -10.07 4.32
CA GLU A 25 -10.57 -11.41 4.72
C GLU A 25 -9.40 -12.29 5.21
N ASN A 26 -8.18 -12.01 4.77
CA ASN A 26 -6.98 -12.78 5.09
C ASN A 26 -6.01 -12.06 6.04
N SER A 27 -6.48 -11.04 6.74
CA SER A 27 -5.71 -10.27 7.72
C SER A 27 -6.43 -10.26 9.07
N ARG A 28 -5.75 -9.76 10.11
CA ARG A 28 -6.36 -9.55 11.41
C ARG A 28 -7.53 -8.55 11.37
N TYR A 29 -7.64 -7.77 10.30
CA TYR A 29 -8.71 -6.77 10.12
C TYR A 29 -10.06 -7.39 9.76
N GLN A 30 -10.13 -8.71 9.54
CA GLN A 30 -11.40 -9.41 9.31
C GLN A 30 -12.43 -9.24 10.45
N VAL A 31 -11.98 -8.84 11.64
CA VAL A 31 -12.86 -8.52 12.77
C VAL A 31 -13.73 -7.28 12.54
N PHE A 32 -13.30 -6.41 11.61
CA PHE A 32 -14.08 -5.23 11.21
C PHE A 32 -14.94 -5.57 10.00
N THR A 33 -16.17 -5.08 9.98
CA THR A 33 -17.03 -5.26 8.80
C THR A 33 -16.46 -4.51 7.60
N TYR A 34 -16.31 -5.21 6.47
CA TYR A 34 -15.83 -4.60 5.23
C TYR A 34 -16.88 -3.65 4.65
N ASN A 35 -16.51 -2.41 4.40
CA ASN A 35 -17.36 -1.40 3.79
C ASN A 35 -16.78 -1.04 2.41
N GLU A 36 -17.31 -1.65 1.36
CA GLU A 36 -16.82 -1.46 -0.02
C GLU A 36 -16.92 -0.02 -0.49
N GLU A 37 -18.02 0.67 -0.22
CA GLU A 37 -18.21 2.06 -0.62
C GLU A 37 -17.15 2.97 0.00
N LYS A 38 -16.83 2.75 1.27
CA LYS A 38 -15.78 3.51 1.96
C LYS A 38 -14.41 3.25 1.36
N VAL A 39 -14.07 2.00 1.10
CA VAL A 39 -12.78 1.63 0.50
C VAL A 39 -12.67 2.20 -0.90
N GLU A 40 -13.71 2.08 -1.71
CA GLU A 40 -13.75 2.66 -3.04
C GLU A 40 -13.55 4.18 -3.01
N HIS A 41 -14.22 4.87 -2.10
CA HIS A 41 -14.04 6.31 -1.91
C HIS A 41 -12.58 6.65 -1.58
N LEU A 42 -11.98 5.96 -0.60
CA LEU A 42 -10.59 6.20 -0.20
C LEU A 42 -9.59 5.94 -1.33
N LEU A 43 -9.81 4.91 -2.14
CA LEU A 43 -8.99 4.63 -3.32
C LEU A 43 -9.16 5.73 -4.37
N SER A 44 -10.40 6.15 -4.62
CA SER A 44 -10.71 7.13 -5.66
C SER A 44 -10.16 8.54 -5.38
N LEU A 45 -9.84 8.85 -4.11
CA LEU A 45 -9.18 10.11 -3.77
C LEU A 45 -7.84 10.28 -4.51
N SER A 46 -7.15 9.18 -4.81
CA SER A 46 -5.88 9.21 -5.54
C SER A 46 -6.01 9.60 -7.02
N LEU A 47 -7.24 9.59 -7.56
CA LEU A 47 -7.49 9.99 -8.95
C LEU A 47 -7.31 11.50 -9.15
N ASN A 48 -7.47 12.28 -8.08
CA ASN A 48 -7.10 13.70 -8.11
C ASN A 48 -5.60 13.83 -7.79
N PRO A 49 -4.78 14.34 -8.73
CA PRO A 49 -3.33 14.46 -8.53
C PRO A 49 -2.94 15.42 -7.41
N ASP A 50 -3.84 16.33 -7.00
CA ASP A 50 -3.60 17.28 -5.91
C ASP A 50 -4.00 16.72 -4.53
N SER A 51 -4.56 15.52 -4.50
CA SER A 51 -4.96 14.84 -3.27
C SER A 51 -3.74 14.36 -2.47
N PRO A 52 -3.82 14.33 -1.12
CA PRO A 52 -2.77 13.77 -0.28
C PRO A 52 -2.79 12.22 -0.24
N VAL A 53 -3.40 11.59 -1.24
CA VAL A 53 -3.56 10.13 -1.33
C VAL A 53 -2.91 9.61 -2.60
N PHE A 54 -2.23 8.48 -2.45
CA PHE A 54 -1.47 7.84 -3.50
C PHE A 54 -1.88 6.38 -3.64
N VAL A 55 -2.19 5.95 -4.87
CA VAL A 55 -2.39 4.53 -5.17
C VAL A 55 -1.63 4.18 -6.44
N VAL A 56 -0.82 3.15 -6.35
CA VAL A 56 -0.22 2.51 -7.54
C VAL A 56 -0.67 1.06 -7.61
N VAL A 57 -0.76 0.58 -8.83
CA VAL A 57 -1.07 -0.81 -9.15
C VAL A 57 0.12 -1.45 -9.86
N ALA A 58 0.34 -2.73 -9.59
CA ALA A 58 1.37 -3.53 -10.24
C ALA A 58 0.73 -4.43 -11.29
N LEU A 59 1.28 -4.40 -12.49
CA LEU A 59 0.77 -5.17 -13.63
C LEU A 59 1.88 -5.97 -14.29
N GLN A 60 1.49 -7.07 -14.92
CA GLN A 60 2.36 -7.80 -15.82
C GLN A 60 2.37 -7.08 -17.17
N LYS A 61 3.55 -6.89 -17.73
CA LYS A 61 3.68 -6.30 -19.07
C LYS A 61 2.98 -7.18 -20.10
N GLY A 62 2.13 -6.56 -20.94
CA GLY A 62 1.34 -7.26 -21.92
C GLY A 62 0.05 -7.89 -21.39
N SER A 63 -0.31 -7.60 -20.13
CA SER A 63 -1.56 -8.01 -19.48
C SER A 63 -2.19 -6.85 -18.75
N ASP A 64 -3.51 -6.84 -18.65
CA ASP A 64 -4.26 -5.86 -17.84
C ASP A 64 -4.53 -6.38 -16.43
N GLU A 65 -3.96 -7.53 -16.08
CA GLU A 65 -4.14 -8.12 -14.76
C GLU A 65 -3.36 -7.36 -13.69
N ILE A 66 -4.07 -6.88 -12.69
CA ILE A 66 -3.50 -6.23 -11.53
C ILE A 66 -3.08 -7.30 -10.52
N MET A 67 -1.78 -7.33 -10.19
CA MET A 67 -1.18 -8.31 -9.29
C MET A 67 -1.10 -7.85 -7.83
N GLY A 68 -1.21 -6.55 -7.62
CA GLY A 68 -1.12 -5.95 -6.30
C GLY A 68 -1.28 -4.45 -6.35
N TYR A 69 -1.37 -3.82 -5.18
CA TYR A 69 -1.49 -2.37 -5.07
C TYR A 69 -0.83 -1.85 -3.79
N PHE A 70 -0.50 -0.57 -3.82
CA PHE A 70 0.00 0.19 -2.67
C PHE A 70 -0.88 1.42 -2.50
N HIS A 71 -1.46 1.60 -1.32
CA HIS A 71 -2.31 2.73 -0.95
C HIS A 71 -1.61 3.51 0.16
N GLY A 72 -1.18 4.71 -0.15
CA GLY A 72 -0.46 5.57 0.79
C GLY A 72 -1.07 6.96 0.90
N TYR A 73 -0.54 7.74 1.82
CA TYR A 73 -1.01 9.10 2.11
C TYR A 73 0.13 9.96 2.63
N VAL A 74 -0.06 11.28 2.58
CA VAL A 74 0.78 12.29 3.24
C VAL A 74 -0.10 13.08 4.18
N ASP A 75 0.41 13.35 5.38
CA ASP A 75 -0.30 14.14 6.39
C ASP A 75 0.70 14.97 7.18
N PHE A 76 0.19 15.94 7.95
CA PHE A 76 1.01 16.70 8.88
C PHE A 76 1.31 15.88 10.12
N HIS A 77 2.54 15.99 10.60
CA HIS A 77 2.96 15.30 11.81
C HIS A 77 2.31 15.91 13.04
N TYR A 78 2.00 15.09 14.05
CA TYR A 78 1.35 15.54 15.28
C TYR A 78 2.08 16.69 15.98
N PHE A 79 3.42 16.65 15.98
CA PHE A 79 4.23 17.65 16.69
C PHE A 79 4.69 18.82 15.80
N SER A 80 4.35 18.86 14.53
CA SER A 80 5.01 19.76 13.58
C SER A 80 4.10 20.15 12.41
N ASP A 81 4.42 21.24 11.77
CA ASP A 81 3.85 21.59 10.46
C ASP A 81 4.54 20.86 9.30
N MET A 82 5.51 19.98 9.62
CA MET A 82 6.17 19.14 8.64
C MET A 82 5.30 17.92 8.33
N LYS A 83 5.43 17.40 7.11
CA LYS A 83 4.66 16.25 6.62
C LYS A 83 5.42 14.95 6.77
N TYR A 84 4.68 13.88 6.91
CA TYR A 84 5.16 12.50 6.79
C TYR A 84 4.28 11.74 5.82
N ALA A 85 4.78 10.62 5.31
CA ALA A 85 4.03 9.71 4.45
C ALA A 85 3.89 8.35 5.12
N GLY A 86 2.75 7.73 4.95
CA GLY A 86 2.46 6.41 5.50
C GLY A 86 1.63 5.56 4.55
N ASP A 87 1.44 4.30 4.88
CA ASP A 87 0.63 3.38 4.10
C ASP A 87 -0.67 3.00 4.82
N TRP A 88 -1.75 2.88 4.05
CA TRP A 88 -3.00 2.30 4.52
C TRP A 88 -3.11 0.82 4.14
N ALA A 89 -2.60 0.44 2.98
CA ALA A 89 -2.64 -0.94 2.52
C ALA A 89 -1.55 -1.22 1.49
N VAL A 90 -0.93 -2.38 1.62
CA VAL A 90 0.02 -2.91 0.63
C VAL A 90 -0.32 -4.38 0.44
N CYS A 91 -0.60 -4.78 -0.78
CA CYS A 91 -0.97 -6.16 -1.07
C CYS A 91 -0.40 -6.63 -2.40
N VAL A 92 0.19 -7.83 -2.38
CA VAL A 92 0.49 -8.61 -3.57
C VAL A 92 -0.26 -9.92 -3.42
N LEU A 93 -1.09 -10.28 -4.41
CA LEU A 93 -1.88 -11.50 -4.35
C LEU A 93 -0.98 -12.75 -4.28
N PRO A 94 -1.38 -13.79 -3.50
CA PRO A 94 -0.58 -15.02 -3.35
C PRO A 94 -0.23 -15.71 -4.66
N LEU A 95 -1.10 -15.61 -5.66
CA LEU A 95 -0.86 -16.15 -7.00
C LEU A 95 0.43 -15.60 -7.62
N HIS A 96 0.81 -14.38 -7.25
CA HIS A 96 1.99 -13.69 -7.78
C HIS A 96 3.15 -13.63 -6.79
N ARG A 97 3.11 -14.47 -5.73
CA ARG A 97 4.10 -14.44 -4.63
C ARG A 97 5.55 -14.48 -5.11
N LYS A 98 5.86 -15.27 -6.14
CA LYS A 98 7.25 -15.36 -6.63
C LYS A 98 7.78 -14.05 -7.21
N TYR A 99 6.89 -13.13 -7.59
CA TYR A 99 7.25 -11.80 -8.08
C TYR A 99 7.13 -10.72 -7.02
N ALA A 100 6.67 -11.09 -5.82
CA ALA A 100 6.39 -10.13 -4.75
C ALA A 100 7.59 -9.23 -4.41
N PRO A 101 8.83 -9.72 -4.30
CA PRO A 101 9.96 -8.83 -4.00
C PRO A 101 10.15 -7.74 -5.04
N LYS A 102 10.01 -8.07 -6.32
CA LYS A 102 10.12 -7.11 -7.42
C LYS A 102 8.95 -6.13 -7.42
N ILE A 103 7.73 -6.64 -7.26
CA ILE A 103 6.51 -5.83 -7.22
C ILE A 103 6.58 -4.84 -6.05
N LEU A 104 6.88 -5.31 -4.85
CA LEU A 104 6.99 -4.48 -3.65
C LEU A 104 8.05 -3.39 -3.81
N ARG A 105 9.22 -3.74 -4.37
CA ARG A 105 10.28 -2.76 -4.61
C ARG A 105 9.80 -1.63 -5.51
N LEU A 106 9.15 -1.97 -6.63
CA LEU A 106 8.65 -0.96 -7.57
C LEU A 106 7.58 -0.08 -6.94
N MET A 107 6.65 -0.68 -6.18
CA MET A 107 5.60 0.08 -5.52
C MET A 107 6.15 0.99 -4.43
N VAL A 108 7.07 0.50 -3.60
CA VAL A 108 7.68 1.30 -2.53
C VAL A 108 8.51 2.44 -3.12
N GLN A 109 9.31 2.19 -4.15
CA GLN A 109 10.08 3.24 -4.82
C GLN A 109 9.18 4.32 -5.42
N ALA A 110 8.06 3.93 -6.03
CA ALA A 110 7.08 4.89 -6.55
C ALA A 110 6.47 5.73 -5.43
N PHE A 111 6.15 5.10 -4.31
CA PHE A 111 5.63 5.78 -3.13
C PHE A 111 6.64 6.76 -2.53
N GLU A 112 7.89 6.34 -2.34
CA GLU A 112 8.96 7.20 -1.82
C GLU A 112 9.16 8.44 -2.70
N LYS A 113 9.17 8.26 -4.02
CA LYS A 113 9.29 9.36 -4.98
C LYS A 113 8.12 10.34 -4.88
N TRP A 114 6.91 9.82 -4.77
CA TRP A 114 5.72 10.64 -4.58
C TRP A 114 5.75 11.38 -3.23
N ALA A 115 6.16 10.71 -2.16
CA ALA A 115 6.29 11.28 -0.83
C ALA A 115 7.29 12.45 -0.81
N ASP A 116 8.45 12.29 -1.43
CA ASP A 116 9.45 13.35 -1.57
C ASP A 116 8.87 14.56 -2.30
N LYS A 117 8.19 14.32 -3.40
CA LYS A 117 7.57 15.37 -4.21
C LYS A 117 6.50 16.14 -3.41
N ASN A 118 5.86 15.49 -2.45
CA ASN A 118 4.84 16.09 -1.59
C ASN A 118 5.41 16.64 -0.28
N GLY A 119 6.72 16.69 -0.13
CA GLY A 119 7.40 17.32 0.99
C GLY A 119 7.43 16.49 2.27
N ALA A 120 7.27 15.18 2.18
CA ALA A 120 7.33 14.30 3.34
C ALA A 120 8.74 14.24 3.93
N LYS A 121 8.86 14.51 5.22
CA LYS A 121 10.13 14.43 5.96
C LYS A 121 10.50 12.98 6.27
N GLU A 122 9.52 12.12 6.44
CA GLU A 122 9.67 10.72 6.80
C GLU A 122 8.69 9.87 6.02
N VAL A 123 9.11 8.66 5.67
CA VAL A 123 8.24 7.63 5.08
C VAL A 123 8.17 6.47 6.07
N SER A 124 6.95 6.08 6.44
CA SER A 124 6.72 4.92 7.29
C SER A 124 5.89 3.87 6.57
N ILE A 125 6.30 2.61 6.69
CA ILE A 125 5.57 1.47 6.14
C ILE A 125 5.39 0.45 7.25
N GLY A 126 4.14 0.08 7.51
CA GLY A 126 3.79 -0.86 8.55
C GLY A 126 3.58 -2.28 8.04
N ALA A 127 3.65 -3.24 8.96
CA ALA A 127 3.37 -4.65 8.70
C ALA A 127 2.42 -5.17 9.79
N SER A 128 1.27 -4.52 9.93
CA SER A 128 0.33 -4.76 11.03
C SER A 128 -0.85 -5.66 10.67
N THR A 129 -0.91 -6.16 9.43
CA THR A 129 -2.04 -6.97 8.95
C THR A 129 -1.98 -8.42 9.41
N GLU A 130 -0.79 -8.91 9.78
CA GLU A 130 -0.49 -10.34 10.02
C GLU A 130 -0.67 -11.23 8.77
N ALA A 131 -0.94 -10.62 7.61
CA ALA A 131 -1.08 -11.34 6.35
C ALA A 131 0.26 -11.78 5.75
N TYR A 132 1.36 -11.18 6.19
CA TYR A 132 2.71 -11.44 5.70
C TYR A 132 3.61 -11.90 6.82
N GLY A 133 4.50 -12.86 6.53
CA GLY A 133 5.49 -13.33 7.49
C GLY A 133 6.69 -12.39 7.65
N THR A 134 7.75 -12.89 8.27
CA THR A 134 8.98 -12.12 8.55
C THR A 134 9.71 -11.66 7.30
N GLY A 135 9.42 -12.24 6.13
CA GLY A 135 10.02 -11.85 4.86
C GLY A 135 9.76 -10.40 4.48
N TYR A 136 8.57 -9.87 4.78
CA TYR A 136 8.22 -8.48 4.51
C TYR A 136 9.08 -7.50 5.33
N LYS A 137 9.27 -7.79 6.60
CA LYS A 137 10.16 -7.01 7.49
C LYS A 137 11.59 -6.99 6.95
N LYS A 138 12.13 -8.15 6.57
CA LYS A 138 13.48 -8.27 5.99
C LYS A 138 13.59 -7.50 4.68
N PHE A 139 12.56 -7.55 3.85
CA PHE A 139 12.50 -6.80 2.61
C PHE A 139 12.61 -5.29 2.87
N LEU A 140 11.81 -4.75 3.81
CA LEU A 140 11.85 -3.34 4.17
C LEU A 140 13.22 -2.93 4.73
N GLN A 141 13.83 -3.76 5.56
CA GLN A 141 15.18 -3.52 6.09
C GLN A 141 16.22 -3.41 4.97
N ARG A 142 16.12 -4.28 3.94
CA ARG A 142 16.99 -4.20 2.76
C ARG A 142 16.79 -2.93 1.94
N MET A 143 15.60 -2.35 2.01
CA MET A 143 15.31 -1.07 1.36
C MET A 143 15.70 0.16 2.22
N GLY A 144 16.32 -0.06 3.37
CA GLY A 144 16.80 1.00 4.24
C GLY A 144 15.83 1.43 5.35
N TYR A 145 14.72 0.72 5.51
CA TYR A 145 13.78 0.98 6.62
C TYR A 145 14.31 0.35 7.90
N ARG A 146 14.22 1.09 9.00
CA ARG A 146 14.56 0.58 10.33
C ARG A 146 13.31 0.39 11.17
N ASP A 147 13.34 -0.58 12.05
CA ASP A 147 12.27 -0.84 13.01
C ASP A 147 12.28 0.24 14.11
N VAL A 148 11.15 0.89 14.35
CA VAL A 148 11.07 2.02 15.30
C VAL A 148 10.16 1.74 16.48
N GLY A 149 9.60 0.54 16.58
CA GLY A 149 8.69 0.21 17.65
C GLY A 149 7.80 -0.97 17.33
N PHE A 150 6.67 -1.05 18.02
CA PHE A 150 5.68 -2.10 17.80
C PHE A 150 4.27 -1.56 17.95
N LEU A 151 3.31 -2.32 17.41
CA LEU A 151 1.89 -2.06 17.58
C LEU A 151 1.30 -3.17 18.46
N ALA A 152 0.70 -2.79 19.59
CA ALA A 152 -0.02 -3.70 20.46
C ALA A 152 -1.52 -3.46 20.29
N VAL A 153 -2.30 -4.52 20.15
CA VAL A 153 -3.76 -4.44 20.00
C VAL A 153 -4.46 -5.29 21.05
N LYS A 154 -5.66 -4.86 21.42
CA LYS A 154 -6.55 -5.62 22.28
C LYS A 154 -7.92 -5.69 21.62
N GLY A 155 -8.37 -6.91 21.29
CA GLY A 155 -9.71 -7.14 20.72
C GLY A 155 -10.82 -6.84 21.71
N ARG A 156 -11.97 -6.39 21.18
CA ARG A 156 -13.18 -6.08 21.94
C ARG A 156 -14.37 -6.84 21.42
#